data_0685d3f545a167a154e81450b942faa7
#
_entry.id   0685d3f545a167a154e81450b942faa7
#
_cell.length_a   1.000
_cell.length_b   1.000
_cell.length_c   1.000
_cell.angle_alpha   90.00
_cell.angle_beta   90.00
_cell.angle_gamma   90.00
#
_symmetry.space_group_name_H-M   'P 1'
#
loop_
_entity.id
_entity.type
_entity.pdbx_description
1 polymer ?
#
loop_
_entity_poly.entity_id
_entity_poly.type
_entity_poly.pdbx_seq_one_letter_code
_entity_poly.pdbx_strand_id
1 'polypeptide(L)'
;MERRYIVVVGACLTQFTVIGMLFSFGLLFKTFEAEFGWSRMVLSTCSALAFLTMGILAIAAGRLSDRYGPKWVLGISGALFGFGFGLISLVSQPWHLFVIFSVFIGLGMSTHDVVTLSTIARWFEGRRGIMSGVVKVGTAFGQIVL
;
A
#
# COMPACT_ATOMS: atom_id res chain seq x y z
N MET A 1 28.05 5.75 -1.62
CA MET A 1 27.24 5.89 -0.38
C MET A 1 25.89 6.55 -0.63
N GLU A 2 25.84 7.60 -1.40
CA GLU A 2 24.59 8.37 -1.62
C GLU A 2 23.42 7.58 -2.18
N ARG A 3 23.65 6.67 -3.13
CA ARG A 3 22.56 5.85 -3.73
C ARG A 3 21.82 4.98 -2.72
N ARG A 4 22.51 4.46 -1.71
CA ARG A 4 21.90 3.63 -0.65
C ARG A 4 20.90 4.41 0.18
N TYR A 5 21.24 5.63 0.55
CA TYR A 5 20.36 6.51 1.33
C TYR A 5 19.17 7.01 0.51
N ILE A 6 19.34 7.23 -0.80
CA ILE A 6 18.24 7.57 -1.71
C ILE A 6 17.21 6.43 -1.74
N VAL A 7 17.67 5.17 -1.75
CA VAL A 7 16.78 4.00 -1.68
C VAL A 7 16.00 3.98 -0.37
N VAL A 8 16.64 4.28 0.76
CA VAL A 8 15.97 4.36 2.07
C VAL A 8 14.93 5.47 2.08
N VAL A 9 15.25 6.65 1.59
CA VAL A 9 14.31 7.78 1.50
C VAL A 9 13.11 7.42 0.60
N GLY A 10 13.37 6.83 -0.56
CA GLY A 10 12.32 6.36 -1.46
C GLY A 10 11.41 5.32 -0.81
N ALA A 11 11.98 4.38 -0.06
CA ALA A 11 11.25 3.38 0.70
C ALA A 11 10.39 4.01 1.80
N CYS A 12 10.92 4.97 2.54
CA CYS A 12 10.17 5.71 3.56
C CYS A 12 8.99 6.48 2.94
N LEU A 13 9.20 7.15 1.82
CA LEU A 13 8.16 7.89 1.12
C LEU A 13 7.06 6.97 0.59
N THR A 14 7.44 5.81 0.06
CA THR A 14 6.48 4.80 -0.40
C THR A 14 5.61 4.31 0.76
N GLN A 15 6.23 3.95 1.88
CA GLN A 15 5.52 3.52 3.09
C GLN A 15 4.62 4.63 3.64
N PHE A 16 5.12 5.85 3.70
CA PHE A 16 4.36 7.01 4.14
C PHE A 16 3.10 7.21 3.28
N THR A 17 3.26 7.22 1.96
CA THR A 17 2.17 7.49 1.02
C THR A 17 1.12 6.38 1.05
N VAL A 18 1.55 5.13 0.88
CA VAL A 18 0.62 3.99 0.74
C VAL A 18 -0.17 3.76 2.03
N ILE A 19 0.50 3.71 3.16
CA ILE A 19 -0.16 3.49 4.44
C ILE A 19 -0.99 4.71 4.87
N GLY A 20 -0.46 5.91 4.68
CA GLY A 20 -1.20 7.14 4.97
C GLY A 20 -2.50 7.24 4.17
N MET A 21 -2.46 6.97 2.87
CA MET A 21 -3.67 6.95 2.03
C MET A 21 -4.66 5.88 2.46
N LEU A 22 -4.18 4.71 2.84
CA LEU A 22 -5.05 3.64 3.33
C LEU A 22 -5.78 4.05 4.62
N PHE A 23 -5.07 4.65 5.57
CA PHE A 23 -5.68 5.11 6.82
C PHE A 23 -6.59 6.31 6.61
N SER A 24 -6.30 7.17 5.64
CA SER A 24 -7.19 8.26 5.23
C SER A 24 -8.56 7.76 4.76
N PHE A 25 -8.63 6.54 4.22
CA PHE A 25 -9.92 5.92 3.88
C PHE A 25 -10.84 5.76 5.08
N GLY A 26 -10.29 5.60 6.29
CA GLY A 26 -11.08 5.58 7.53
C GLY A 26 -11.89 6.86 7.75
N LEU A 27 -11.39 8.00 7.30
CA LEU A 27 -12.12 9.27 7.34
C LEU A 27 -13.27 9.30 6.34
N LEU A 28 -13.09 8.65 5.20
CA LEU A 28 -14.13 8.52 4.17
C LEU A 28 -15.29 7.62 4.61
N PHE A 29 -15.10 6.76 5.62
CA PHE A 29 -16.17 5.93 6.17
C PHE A 29 -17.38 6.77 6.58
N LYS A 30 -17.15 7.87 7.30
CA LYS A 30 -18.22 8.77 7.72
C LYS A 30 -18.95 9.40 6.53
N THR A 31 -18.19 9.76 5.50
CA THR A 31 -18.75 10.34 4.28
C THR A 31 -19.62 9.32 3.55
N PHE A 32 -19.14 8.09 3.39
CA PHE A 32 -19.90 7.03 2.74
C PHE A 32 -21.15 6.62 3.55
N GLU A 33 -21.08 6.60 4.88
CA GLU A 33 -22.24 6.39 5.73
C GLU A 33 -23.28 7.49 5.53
N ALA A 34 -22.83 8.75 5.48
CA ALA A 34 -23.74 9.91 5.38
C ALA A 34 -24.37 10.04 3.99
N GLU A 35 -23.60 9.83 2.91
CA GLU A 35 -24.07 10.02 1.54
C GLU A 35 -24.84 8.83 0.98
N PHE A 36 -24.37 7.61 1.25
CA PHE A 36 -24.91 6.39 0.65
C PHE A 36 -25.67 5.50 1.64
N GLY A 37 -25.60 5.81 2.93
CA GLY A 37 -26.24 4.98 3.97
C GLY A 37 -25.63 3.59 4.12
N TRP A 38 -24.38 3.39 3.67
CA TRP A 38 -23.70 2.11 3.77
C TRP A 38 -23.24 1.84 5.20
N SER A 39 -23.43 0.60 5.65
CA SER A 39 -23.02 0.22 6.99
C SER A 39 -21.48 0.16 7.12
N ARG A 40 -21.00 0.40 8.34
CA ARG A 40 -19.57 0.23 8.67
C ARG A 40 -19.08 -1.19 8.38
N MET A 41 -19.96 -2.17 8.49
CA MET A 41 -19.66 -3.57 8.18
C MET A 41 -19.23 -3.74 6.71
N VAL A 42 -19.94 -3.11 5.78
CA VAL A 42 -19.61 -3.12 4.34
C VAL A 42 -18.24 -2.49 4.11
N LEU A 43 -18.00 -1.31 4.68
CA LEU A 43 -16.74 -0.59 4.51
C LEU A 43 -15.55 -1.33 5.15
N SER A 44 -15.74 -1.92 6.32
CA SER A 44 -14.72 -2.75 6.97
C SER A 44 -14.43 -4.02 6.19
N THR A 45 -15.43 -4.62 5.56
CA THR A 45 -15.25 -5.79 4.67
C THR A 45 -14.40 -5.42 3.44
N CYS A 46 -14.57 -4.24 2.87
CA CYS A 46 -13.72 -3.76 1.78
C CYS A 46 -12.24 -3.72 2.19
N SER A 47 -11.97 -3.15 3.37
CA SER A 47 -10.59 -3.11 3.91
C SER A 47 -10.04 -4.50 4.18
N ALA A 48 -10.86 -5.40 4.75
CA ALA A 48 -10.47 -6.78 5.00
C ALA A 48 -10.12 -7.53 3.70
N LEU A 49 -10.88 -7.30 2.63
CA LEU A 49 -10.59 -7.86 1.31
C LEU A 49 -9.27 -7.35 0.74
N ALA A 50 -8.96 -6.06 0.92
CA ALA A 50 -7.68 -5.51 0.50
C ALA A 50 -6.50 -6.19 1.22
N PHE A 51 -6.60 -6.37 2.54
CA PHE A 51 -5.57 -7.06 3.31
C PHE A 51 -5.45 -8.54 2.94
N LEU A 52 -6.57 -9.22 2.70
CA LEU A 52 -6.58 -10.62 2.27
C LEU A 52 -5.87 -10.76 0.90
N THR A 53 -6.23 -9.92 -0.05
CA THR A 53 -5.61 -9.90 -1.38
C THR A 53 -4.12 -9.56 -1.29
N MET A 54 -3.76 -8.59 -0.45
CA MET A 54 -2.37 -8.24 -0.16
C MET A 54 -1.59 -9.47 0.33
N GLY A 55 -2.12 -10.21 1.29
CA GLY A 55 -1.47 -11.40 1.85
C GLY A 55 -1.27 -12.51 0.81
N ILE A 56 -2.29 -12.79 0.01
CA ILE A 56 -2.23 -13.82 -1.05
C ILE A 56 -1.22 -13.42 -2.13
N LEU A 57 -1.25 -12.17 -2.55
CA LEU A 57 -0.39 -11.69 -3.65
C LEU A 57 1.02 -11.32 -3.21
N ALA A 58 1.30 -11.25 -1.91
CA ALA A 58 2.63 -10.91 -1.39
C ALA A 58 3.72 -11.86 -1.91
N ILE A 59 3.42 -13.16 -2.00
CA ILE A 59 4.34 -14.17 -2.53
C ILE A 59 4.61 -13.94 -4.02
N ALA A 60 3.57 -13.66 -4.79
CA ALA A 60 3.68 -13.35 -6.21
C ALA A 60 4.44 -12.03 -6.43
N ALA A 61 4.19 -11.03 -5.60
CA ALA A 61 4.89 -9.75 -5.63
C ALA A 61 6.39 -9.89 -5.40
N GLY A 62 6.79 -10.74 -4.43
CA GLY A 62 8.19 -11.05 -4.17
C GLY A 62 8.87 -11.67 -5.38
N ARG A 63 8.27 -12.70 -5.96
CA ARG A 63 8.80 -13.38 -7.16
C ARG A 63 8.89 -12.44 -8.37
N LEU A 64 7.90 -11.60 -8.54
CA LEU A 64 7.86 -10.63 -9.64
C LEU A 64 8.96 -9.57 -9.48
N SER A 65 9.19 -9.11 -8.26
CA SER A 65 10.30 -8.20 -7.93
C SER A 65 11.67 -8.83 -8.21
N ASP A 66 11.83 -10.12 -7.92
CA ASP A 66 13.08 -10.84 -8.19
C ASP A 66 13.33 -11.00 -9.70
N ARG A 67 12.28 -11.16 -10.49
CA ARG A 67 12.38 -11.36 -11.94
C ARG A 67 12.53 -10.06 -12.73
N TYR A 68 11.74 -9.04 -12.42
CA TYR A 68 11.67 -7.79 -13.19
C TYR A 68 12.36 -6.59 -12.52
N GLY A 69 12.78 -6.76 -11.30
CA GLY A 69 13.39 -5.72 -10.49
C GLY A 69 12.38 -4.88 -9.69
N PRO A 70 12.80 -4.38 -8.51
CA PRO A 70 11.90 -3.67 -7.59
C PRO A 70 11.35 -2.37 -8.17
N LYS A 71 12.12 -1.68 -8.98
CA LYS A 71 11.75 -0.38 -9.58
C LYS A 71 10.47 -0.48 -10.42
N TRP A 72 10.42 -1.45 -11.31
CA TRP A 72 9.27 -1.64 -12.20
C TRP A 72 8.04 -2.14 -11.45
N VAL A 73 8.24 -3.08 -10.55
CA VAL A 73 7.15 -3.66 -9.76
C VAL A 73 6.52 -2.60 -8.85
N LEU A 74 7.33 -1.81 -8.13
CA LEU A 74 6.83 -0.71 -7.31
C LEU A 74 6.17 0.40 -8.14
N GLY A 75 6.71 0.73 -9.31
CA GLY A 75 6.14 1.74 -10.19
C GLY A 75 4.75 1.36 -10.70
N ILE A 76 4.60 0.13 -11.20
CA ILE A 76 3.33 -0.38 -11.72
C ILE A 76 2.30 -0.52 -10.58
N SER A 77 2.69 -1.10 -9.46
CA SER A 77 1.79 -1.29 -8.33
C SER A 77 1.38 0.04 -7.67
N GLY A 78 2.29 1.00 -7.60
CA GLY A 78 1.99 2.36 -7.14
C GLY A 78 0.99 3.08 -8.07
N ALA A 79 1.14 2.91 -9.39
CA ALA A 79 0.19 3.43 -10.37
C ALA A 79 -1.20 2.78 -10.21
N LEU A 80 -1.25 1.46 -10.03
CA LEU A 80 -2.51 0.74 -9.77
C LEU A 80 -3.18 1.20 -8.47
N PHE A 81 -2.40 1.38 -7.42
CA PHE A 81 -2.88 1.87 -6.13
C PHE A 81 -3.47 3.28 -6.25
N GLY A 82 -2.74 4.21 -6.89
CA GLY A 82 -3.21 5.57 -7.13
C GLY A 82 -4.45 5.62 -8.02
N PHE A 83 -4.50 4.80 -9.06
CA PHE A 83 -5.66 4.68 -9.94
C PHE A 83 -6.88 4.12 -9.18
N GLY A 84 -6.67 3.12 -8.33
CA GLY A 84 -7.71 2.58 -7.45
C GLY A 84 -8.32 3.63 -6.54
N PHE A 85 -7.50 4.48 -5.91
CA PHE A 85 -7.98 5.60 -5.11
C PHE A 85 -8.74 6.64 -5.95
N GLY A 86 -8.28 6.92 -7.16
CA GLY A 86 -8.99 7.79 -8.12
C GLY A 86 -10.37 7.25 -8.48
N LEU A 87 -10.51 5.94 -8.65
CA LEU A 87 -11.78 5.28 -8.95
C LEU A 87 -12.79 5.36 -7.79
N ILE A 88 -12.35 5.56 -6.56
CA ILE A 88 -13.27 5.73 -5.41
C ILE A 88 -14.20 6.92 -5.62
N SER A 89 -13.76 7.96 -6.30
CA SER A 89 -14.60 9.12 -6.61
C SER A 89 -15.79 8.81 -7.54
N LEU A 90 -15.71 7.71 -8.27
CA LEU A 90 -16.74 7.28 -9.22
C LEU A 90 -17.66 6.20 -8.64
N VAL A 91 -17.48 5.83 -7.38
CA VAL A 91 -18.26 4.77 -6.74
C VAL A 91 -19.69 5.25 -6.49
N SER A 92 -20.65 4.46 -6.96
CA SER A 92 -22.09 4.66 -6.73
C SER A 92 -22.76 3.50 -6.02
N GLN A 93 -22.14 2.31 -6.03
CA GLN A 93 -22.67 1.10 -5.41
C GLN A 93 -21.61 0.39 -4.56
N PRO A 94 -22.01 -0.35 -3.49
CA PRO A 94 -21.05 -1.02 -2.60
C PRO A 94 -20.12 -2.01 -3.31
N TRP A 95 -20.62 -2.72 -4.32
CA TRP A 95 -19.81 -3.71 -5.04
C TRP A 95 -18.65 -3.09 -5.82
N HIS A 96 -18.76 -1.82 -6.24
CA HIS A 96 -17.65 -1.08 -6.86
C HIS A 96 -16.47 -0.95 -5.88
N LEU A 97 -16.74 -0.65 -4.61
CA LEU A 97 -15.71 -0.62 -3.57
C LEU A 97 -15.05 -1.97 -3.36
N PHE A 98 -15.81 -3.06 -3.34
CA PHE A 98 -15.25 -4.41 -3.21
C PHE A 98 -14.25 -4.72 -4.32
N VAL A 99 -14.58 -4.40 -5.56
CA VAL A 99 -13.71 -4.61 -6.72
C VAL A 99 -12.46 -3.72 -6.61
N ILE A 100 -12.62 -2.45 -6.32
CA ILE A 100 -11.50 -1.49 -6.22
C ILE A 100 -10.54 -1.93 -5.11
N PHE A 101 -11.04 -2.26 -3.93
CA PHE A 101 -10.22 -2.67 -2.80
C PHE A 101 -9.54 -4.02 -3.02
N SER A 102 -10.25 -4.99 -3.60
CA SER A 102 -9.65 -6.31 -3.86
C SER A 102 -8.61 -6.27 -4.97
N VAL A 103 -8.90 -5.62 -6.09
CA VAL A 103 -8.04 -5.67 -7.27
C VAL A 103 -6.98 -4.58 -7.23
N PHE A 104 -7.38 -3.31 -7.16
CA PHE A 104 -6.43 -2.20 -7.30
C PHE A 104 -5.65 -1.93 -6.02
N ILE A 105 -6.33 -1.79 -4.91
CA ILE A 105 -5.69 -1.43 -3.65
C ILE A 105 -4.96 -2.63 -3.05
N GLY A 106 -5.56 -3.79 -3.00
CA GLY A 106 -4.92 -5.00 -2.49
C GLY A 106 -3.70 -5.41 -3.30
N LEU A 107 -3.76 -5.33 -4.63
CA LEU A 107 -2.64 -5.62 -5.52
C LEU A 107 -1.52 -4.59 -5.38
N GLY A 108 -1.89 -3.30 -5.33
CA GLY A 108 -0.92 -2.23 -5.10
C GLY A 108 -0.21 -2.35 -3.75
N MET A 109 -0.95 -2.69 -2.70
CA MET A 109 -0.38 -2.90 -1.37
C MET A 109 0.49 -4.15 -1.24
N SER A 110 0.23 -5.21 -2.00
CA SER A 110 0.98 -6.47 -1.91
C SER A 110 2.48 -6.28 -2.20
N THR A 111 2.81 -5.31 -3.03
CA THR A 111 4.18 -5.04 -3.46
C THR A 111 4.91 -4.09 -2.53
N HIS A 112 4.23 -3.11 -1.94
CA HIS A 112 4.93 -2.02 -1.24
C HIS A 112 5.74 -2.49 -0.03
N ASP A 113 5.21 -3.40 0.78
CA ASP A 113 5.90 -3.92 1.96
C ASP A 113 6.99 -4.94 1.57
N VAL A 114 6.61 -5.95 0.79
CA VAL A 114 7.51 -7.05 0.43
C VAL A 114 8.69 -6.55 -0.40
N VAL A 115 8.43 -5.76 -1.43
CA VAL A 115 9.45 -5.26 -2.35
C VAL A 115 10.33 -4.21 -1.66
N THR A 116 9.74 -3.32 -0.89
CA THR A 116 10.47 -2.27 -0.17
C THR A 116 11.43 -2.86 0.85
N LEU A 117 10.95 -3.75 1.72
CA LEU A 117 11.78 -4.37 2.76
C LEU A 117 12.82 -5.33 2.19
N SER A 118 12.49 -6.10 1.14
CA SER A 118 13.47 -6.97 0.49
C SER A 118 14.56 -6.16 -0.21
N THR A 119 14.23 -5.03 -0.81
CA THR A 119 15.21 -4.13 -1.43
C THR A 119 16.16 -3.56 -0.38
N ILE A 120 15.63 -3.07 0.74
CA ILE A 120 16.45 -2.59 1.86
C ILE A 120 17.36 -3.68 2.41
N ALA A 121 16.84 -4.90 2.57
CA ALA A 121 17.62 -6.03 3.05
C ALA A 121 18.79 -6.38 2.12
N ARG A 122 18.64 -6.22 0.82
CA ARG A 122 19.71 -6.45 -0.18
C ARG A 122 20.78 -5.36 -0.16
N TRP A 123 20.38 -4.11 0.03
CA TRP A 123 21.31 -2.97 0.04
C TRP A 123 22.08 -2.83 1.35
N PHE A 124 21.52 -3.30 2.48
CA PHE A 124 22.09 -3.15 3.83
C PHE A 124 22.21 -4.49 4.55
N GLU A 125 23.02 -5.41 4.00
CA GLU A 125 23.16 -6.78 4.54
C GLU A 125 23.57 -6.81 6.02
N GLY A 126 24.44 -5.93 6.45
CA GLY A 126 24.93 -5.86 7.83
C GLY A 126 24.01 -5.10 8.80
N ARG A 127 23.03 -4.34 8.31
CA ARG A 127 22.16 -3.47 9.12
C ARG A 127 20.67 -3.56 8.75
N ARG A 128 20.25 -4.75 8.32
CA ARG A 128 18.87 -5.00 7.85
C ARG A 128 17.81 -4.56 8.84
N GLY A 129 17.97 -4.91 10.12
CA GLY A 129 17.01 -4.60 11.17
C GLY A 129 16.85 -3.09 11.39
N ILE A 130 17.97 -2.37 11.51
CA ILE A 130 17.94 -0.92 11.73
C ILE A 130 17.33 -0.20 10.54
N MET A 131 17.74 -0.54 9.32
CA MET A 131 17.26 0.13 8.11
C MET A 131 15.79 -0.20 7.82
N SER A 132 15.35 -1.42 8.07
CA SER A 132 13.93 -1.78 8.00
C SER A 132 13.11 -1.02 9.05
N GLY A 133 13.65 -0.83 10.25
CA GLY A 133 13.04 0.00 11.28
C GLY A 133 12.88 1.46 10.84
N VAL A 134 13.91 2.05 10.24
CA VAL A 134 13.87 3.42 9.70
C VAL A 134 12.78 3.56 8.63
N VAL A 135 12.67 2.59 7.73
CA VAL A 135 11.62 2.58 6.70
C VAL A 135 10.22 2.49 7.34
N LYS A 136 10.06 1.68 8.38
CA LYS A 136 8.78 1.56 9.10
C LYS A 136 8.42 2.83 9.90
N VAL A 137 9.36 3.68 10.23
CA VAL A 137 9.05 5.02 10.75
C VAL A 137 8.23 5.83 9.74
N GLY A 138 8.51 5.70 8.44
CA GLY A 138 7.67 6.29 7.38
C GLY A 138 6.21 5.84 7.47
N THR A 139 5.96 4.57 7.78
CA THR A 139 4.61 4.04 8.01
C THR A 139 3.91 4.76 9.16
N ALA A 140 4.58 4.87 10.30
CA ALA A 140 4.03 5.54 11.49
C ALA A 140 3.70 7.01 11.22
N PHE A 141 4.60 7.74 10.55
CA PHE A 141 4.35 9.12 10.15
C PHE A 141 3.16 9.24 9.17
N GLY A 142 3.04 8.33 8.22
CA GLY A 142 1.90 8.29 7.30
C GLY A 142 0.57 8.17 8.02
N GLN A 143 0.51 7.33 9.06
CA GLN A 143 -0.70 7.14 9.87
C GLN A 143 -1.07 8.36 10.71
N ILE A 144 -0.09 9.15 11.13
CA ILE A 144 -0.32 10.33 11.98
C ILE A 144 -0.70 11.55 11.14
N VAL A 145 -0.06 11.73 9.98
CA VAL A 145 -0.19 12.95 9.16
C VAL A 145 -1.35 12.88 8.19
N LEU A 146 -1.62 11.72 7.61
CA LEU A 146 -2.69 11.50 6.64
C LEU A 146 -3.91 10.84 7.27
#